data_eac0b18cc8127fa693ede89b60524c7c
#
_entry.id   eac0b18cc8127fa693ede89b60524c7c
#
_cell.length_a   1.000
_cell.length_b   1.000
_cell.length_c   1.000
_cell.angle_alpha   90.00
_cell.angle_beta   90.00
_cell.angle_gamma   90.00
#
_symmetry.space_group_name_H-M   'P 1'
#
loop_
_entity.id
_entity.type
_entity.pdbx_description
1 polymer ?
#
loop_
_entity_poly.entity_id
_entity_poly.type
_entity_poly.pdbx_seq_one_letter_code
_entity_poly.pdbx_strand_id
1 'polypeptide(L)'
;LALEKAILLPKMIVNSVGLVAFMRILDRLNRDLTIELVEQRAVALLIAQECLPYLRKGIRDHESAQRAVNIVHEKLPHFQVAMTNRTQVLAASGCDLSATSLPTAAREAMAQQETVVMEVAKGQRSAMLAAPLVTDEQVIGSLLLITPTGPNLVLDADVKTLESLAQFFSVMLELGETEHQIALRK
;
A
#
# COMPACT_ATOMS: atom_id res chain seq x y z
N LEU A 1 -28.57 -14.76 -53.92
CA LEU A 1 -27.84 -13.46 -53.93
C LEU A 1 -28.60 -12.33 -53.23
N ALA A 2 -29.93 -12.14 -53.42
CA ALA A 2 -30.69 -11.08 -52.75
C ALA A 2 -30.96 -11.39 -51.26
N LEU A 3 -31.20 -12.65 -50.92
CA LEU A 3 -31.48 -13.11 -49.52
C LEU A 3 -30.25 -13.03 -48.62
N GLU A 4 -29.06 -13.32 -49.16
CA GLU A 4 -27.80 -13.21 -48.40
C GLU A 4 -27.48 -11.77 -48.02
N LYS A 5 -27.69 -10.81 -48.92
CA LYS A 5 -27.49 -9.37 -48.62
C LYS A 5 -28.47 -8.85 -47.57
N ALA A 6 -29.73 -9.38 -47.55
CA ALA A 6 -30.75 -8.98 -46.57
C ALA A 6 -30.44 -9.44 -45.16
N ILE A 7 -29.66 -10.53 -44.98
CA ILE A 7 -29.26 -11.04 -43.66
C ILE A 7 -27.89 -10.48 -43.22
N LEU A 8 -26.99 -10.21 -44.16
CA LEU A 8 -25.65 -9.75 -43.87
C LEU A 8 -25.64 -8.33 -43.24
N LEU A 9 -26.48 -7.45 -43.74
CA LEU A 9 -26.55 -6.05 -43.33
C LEU A 9 -27.00 -5.88 -41.87
N PRO A 10 -28.11 -6.51 -41.40
CA PRO A 10 -28.49 -6.48 -39.99
C PRO A 10 -27.43 -7.09 -39.07
N LYS A 11 -26.79 -8.19 -39.50
CA LYS A 11 -25.76 -8.88 -38.72
C LYS A 11 -24.49 -8.02 -38.51
N MET A 12 -24.10 -7.27 -39.56
CA MET A 12 -22.99 -6.32 -39.43
C MET A 12 -23.32 -5.15 -38.49
N ILE A 13 -24.55 -4.62 -38.55
CA ILE A 13 -24.99 -3.53 -37.69
C ILE A 13 -25.03 -3.96 -36.24
N VAL A 14 -25.58 -5.12 -35.92
CA VAL A 14 -25.66 -5.67 -34.56
C VAL A 14 -24.26 -5.90 -33.97
N ASN A 15 -23.36 -6.48 -34.77
CA ASN A 15 -21.98 -6.69 -34.33
C ASN A 15 -21.23 -5.35 -34.10
N SER A 16 -21.44 -4.34 -34.94
CA SER A 16 -20.83 -3.04 -34.80
C SER A 16 -21.35 -2.28 -33.57
N VAL A 17 -22.65 -2.33 -33.32
CA VAL A 17 -23.25 -1.71 -32.11
C VAL A 17 -22.79 -2.43 -30.85
N GLY A 18 -22.72 -3.78 -30.89
CA GLY A 18 -22.18 -4.57 -29.79
C GLY A 18 -20.72 -4.24 -29.47
N LEU A 19 -19.89 -4.10 -30.50
CA LEU A 19 -18.50 -3.73 -30.34
C LEU A 19 -18.32 -2.31 -29.74
N VAL A 20 -19.09 -1.34 -30.22
CA VAL A 20 -19.04 0.04 -29.69
C VAL A 20 -19.54 0.10 -28.26
N ALA A 21 -20.60 -0.64 -27.91
CA ALA A 21 -21.09 -0.74 -26.54
C ALA A 21 -20.04 -1.38 -25.61
N PHE A 22 -19.40 -2.46 -26.07
CA PHE A 22 -18.34 -3.13 -25.34
C PHE A 22 -17.11 -2.20 -25.11
N MET A 23 -16.67 -1.49 -26.15
CA MET A 23 -15.58 -0.52 -26.04
C MET A 23 -15.92 0.61 -25.05
N ARG A 24 -17.16 1.11 -25.04
CA ARG A 24 -17.59 2.14 -24.07
C ARG A 24 -17.60 1.62 -22.63
N ILE A 25 -17.97 0.36 -22.43
CA ILE A 25 -17.93 -0.29 -21.11
C ILE A 25 -16.49 -0.44 -20.66
N LEU A 26 -15.59 -0.89 -21.53
CA LEU A 26 -14.16 -1.01 -21.23
C LEU A 26 -13.52 0.35 -20.92
N ASP A 27 -13.84 1.39 -21.70
CA ASP A 27 -13.33 2.75 -21.46
C ASP A 27 -13.81 3.30 -20.11
N ARG A 28 -15.05 3.01 -19.73
CA ARG A 28 -15.61 3.44 -18.45
C ARG A 28 -14.94 2.71 -17.29
N LEU A 29 -14.82 1.39 -17.37
CA LEU A 29 -14.11 0.59 -16.37
C LEU A 29 -12.64 1.02 -16.23
N ASN A 30 -11.96 1.30 -17.33
CA ASN A 30 -10.56 1.72 -17.31
C ASN A 30 -10.39 3.12 -16.72
N ARG A 31 -11.32 4.05 -16.93
CA ARG A 31 -11.33 5.37 -16.30
C ARG A 31 -11.61 5.28 -14.80
N ASP A 32 -12.59 4.49 -14.39
CA ASP A 32 -12.94 4.33 -12.98
C ASP A 32 -11.77 3.74 -12.20
N LEU A 33 -11.09 2.72 -12.75
CA LEU A 33 -9.86 2.14 -12.18
C LEU A 33 -8.71 3.15 -12.11
N THR A 34 -8.58 4.02 -13.11
CA THR A 34 -7.49 5.02 -13.15
C THR A 34 -7.73 6.14 -12.12
N ILE A 35 -8.97 6.58 -11.95
CA ILE A 35 -9.34 7.61 -10.97
C ILE A 35 -9.12 7.09 -9.55
N GLU A 36 -9.57 5.87 -9.26
CA GLU A 36 -9.40 5.25 -7.94
C GLU A 36 -7.91 5.08 -7.56
N LEU A 37 -7.06 4.68 -8.52
CA LEU A 37 -5.61 4.59 -8.32
C LEU A 37 -4.96 5.95 -8.06
N VAL A 38 -5.44 7.01 -8.72
CA VAL A 38 -4.92 8.38 -8.53
C VAL A 38 -5.32 8.91 -7.15
N GLU A 39 -6.54 8.67 -6.70
CA GLU A 39 -7.01 9.10 -5.38
C GLU A 39 -6.23 8.40 -4.26
N GLN A 40 -6.01 7.10 -4.35
CA GLN A 40 -5.24 6.33 -3.36
C GLN A 40 -3.80 6.81 -3.24
N ARG A 41 -3.14 7.06 -4.38
CA ARG A 41 -1.78 7.62 -4.40
C ARG A 41 -1.72 9.03 -3.84
N ALA A 42 -2.75 9.85 -4.10
CA ALA A 42 -2.84 11.19 -3.55
C ALA A 42 -2.96 11.18 -2.03
N VAL A 43 -3.78 10.31 -1.46
CA VAL A 43 -3.90 10.13 0.00
C VAL A 43 -2.58 9.66 0.60
N ALA A 44 -1.95 8.64 0.01
CA ALA A 44 -0.65 8.15 0.47
C ALA A 44 0.43 9.24 0.42
N LEU A 45 0.43 10.06 -0.63
CA LEU A 45 1.37 11.18 -0.77
C LEU A 45 1.16 12.26 0.30
N LEU A 46 -0.09 12.62 0.59
CA LEU A 46 -0.41 13.59 1.64
C LEU A 46 0.06 13.11 3.02
N ILE A 47 -0.20 11.85 3.35
CA ILE A 47 0.27 11.22 4.59
C ILE A 47 1.81 11.26 4.63
N ALA A 48 2.45 10.86 3.54
CA ALA A 48 3.90 10.82 3.44
C ALA A 48 4.52 12.21 3.62
N GLN A 49 3.92 13.27 3.05
CA GLN A 49 4.38 14.65 3.24
C GLN A 49 4.33 15.09 4.71
N GLU A 50 3.28 14.75 5.45
CA GLU A 50 3.19 15.04 6.88
C GLU A 50 4.20 14.23 7.71
N CYS A 51 4.55 13.02 7.28
CA CYS A 51 5.55 12.17 7.93
C CYS A 51 7.00 12.58 7.61
N LEU A 52 7.23 13.33 6.54
CA LEU A 52 8.56 13.67 6.03
C LEU A 52 9.54 14.20 7.10
N PRO A 53 9.19 15.19 7.98
CA PRO A 53 10.12 15.73 8.95
C PRO A 53 10.57 14.70 10.01
N TYR A 54 9.79 13.65 10.21
CA TYR A 54 10.10 12.58 11.16
C TYR A 54 10.90 11.46 10.50
N LEU A 55 10.53 11.05 9.27
CA LEU A 55 11.21 9.99 8.54
C LEU A 55 12.65 10.37 8.12
N ARG A 56 12.90 11.66 7.86
CA ARG A 56 14.27 12.16 7.60
C ARG A 56 15.26 11.94 8.73
N LYS A 57 14.79 11.77 9.97
CA LYS A 57 15.64 11.43 11.11
C LYS A 57 16.07 9.96 11.12
N GLY A 58 15.51 9.18 10.23
CA GLY A 58 15.80 7.76 10.07
C GLY A 58 14.93 6.85 10.95
N ILE A 59 14.90 5.58 10.59
CA ILE A 59 14.08 4.55 11.27
C ILE A 59 14.58 4.22 12.68
N ARG A 60 15.79 4.68 13.06
CA ARG A 60 16.39 4.40 14.37
C ARG A 60 15.85 5.28 15.49
N ASP A 61 15.29 6.44 15.16
CA ASP A 61 14.70 7.35 16.14
C ASP A 61 13.27 6.89 16.48
N HIS A 62 13.14 6.27 17.64
CA HIS A 62 11.86 5.70 18.12
C HIS A 62 10.75 6.77 18.23
N GLU A 63 11.08 7.98 18.67
CA GLU A 63 10.07 9.05 18.77
C GLU A 63 9.57 9.47 17.40
N SER A 64 10.46 9.60 16.43
CA SER A 64 10.11 9.95 15.05
C SER A 64 9.30 8.83 14.38
N ALA A 65 9.67 7.57 14.57
CA ALA A 65 8.89 6.44 14.10
C ALA A 65 7.48 6.42 14.70
N GLN A 66 7.35 6.67 16.02
CA GLN A 66 6.06 6.73 16.69
C GLN A 66 5.19 7.87 16.17
N ARG A 67 5.77 9.05 15.91
CA ARG A 67 5.02 10.18 15.33
C ARG A 67 4.55 9.87 13.91
N ALA A 68 5.38 9.28 13.07
CA ALA A 68 5.00 8.88 11.72
C ALA A 68 3.83 7.87 11.74
N VAL A 69 3.90 6.85 12.57
CA VAL A 69 2.84 5.84 12.73
C VAL A 69 1.54 6.46 13.24
N ASN A 70 1.61 7.41 14.18
CA ASN A 70 0.43 8.13 14.69
C ASN A 70 -0.24 8.96 13.59
N ILE A 71 0.52 9.65 12.74
CA ILE A 71 -0.02 10.41 11.60
C ILE A 71 -0.74 9.47 10.63
N VAL A 72 -0.12 8.34 10.29
CA VAL A 72 -0.77 7.35 9.41
C VAL A 72 -2.08 6.86 10.01
N HIS A 73 -2.10 6.51 11.31
CA HIS A 73 -3.31 6.04 11.99
C HIS A 73 -4.40 7.13 12.06
N GLU A 74 -4.03 8.38 12.29
CA GLU A 74 -4.97 9.51 12.30
C GLU A 74 -5.65 9.71 10.93
N LYS A 75 -4.89 9.57 9.85
CA LYS A 75 -5.41 9.70 8.47
C LYS A 75 -6.14 8.45 7.99
N LEU A 76 -5.79 7.28 8.52
CA LEU A 76 -6.40 6.00 8.20
C LEU A 76 -6.98 5.35 9.48
N PRO A 77 -8.03 5.92 10.08
CA PRO A 77 -8.54 5.49 11.40
C PRO A 77 -9.13 4.08 11.41
N HIS A 78 -9.40 3.50 10.25
CA HIS A 78 -9.87 2.11 10.12
C HIS A 78 -8.77 1.08 10.32
N PHE A 79 -7.51 1.50 10.25
CA PHE A 79 -6.35 0.63 10.40
C PHE A 79 -5.60 0.94 11.69
N GLN A 80 -5.20 -0.09 12.39
CA GLN A 80 -4.12 0.00 13.36
C GLN A 80 -2.81 -0.06 12.56
N VAL A 81 -1.83 0.71 12.97
CA VAL A 81 -0.60 0.92 12.19
C VAL A 81 0.61 0.57 13.03
N ALA A 82 1.57 -0.12 12.45
CA ALA A 82 2.86 -0.35 13.09
C ALA A 82 4.01 -0.24 12.08
N MET A 83 5.17 0.08 12.58
CA MET A 83 6.42 0.12 11.83
C MET A 83 7.45 -0.76 12.53
N THR A 84 8.18 -1.54 11.75
CA THR A 84 9.21 -2.46 12.27
C THR A 84 10.56 -2.16 11.63
N ASN A 85 11.63 -2.52 12.33
CA ASN A 85 12.91 -2.79 11.70
C ASN A 85 13.02 -4.28 11.35
N ARG A 86 14.22 -4.77 11.08
CA ARG A 86 14.45 -6.19 10.74
C ARG A 86 14.22 -7.16 11.90
N THR A 87 14.19 -6.69 13.13
CA THR A 87 14.22 -7.54 14.34
C THR A 87 13.05 -7.31 15.29
N GLN A 88 12.48 -6.12 15.31
CA GLN A 88 11.45 -5.76 16.31
C GLN A 88 10.48 -4.70 15.78
N VAL A 89 9.35 -4.57 16.47
CA VAL A 89 8.41 -3.46 16.27
C VAL A 89 9.03 -2.19 16.86
N LEU A 90 9.12 -1.12 16.06
CA LEU A 90 9.66 0.17 16.48
C LEU A 90 8.58 1.07 17.05
N ALA A 91 7.43 1.10 16.41
CA ALA A 91 6.33 1.96 16.77
C ALA A 91 5.01 1.31 16.39
N ALA A 92 3.97 1.57 17.16
CA ALA A 92 2.61 1.11 16.89
C ALA A 92 1.58 2.15 17.33
N SER A 93 0.45 2.21 16.62
CA SER A 93 -0.67 3.08 16.93
C SER A 93 -1.99 2.34 16.71
N GLY A 94 -2.90 2.44 17.69
CA GLY A 94 -4.17 1.75 17.67
C GLY A 94 -4.10 0.24 18.00
N CYS A 95 -2.91 -0.32 18.19
CA CYS A 95 -2.72 -1.72 18.58
C CYS A 95 -1.64 -1.86 19.68
N ASP A 96 -1.75 -2.93 20.44
CA ASP A 96 -0.77 -3.30 21.47
C ASP A 96 0.16 -4.40 20.92
N LEU A 97 0.97 -4.04 19.93
CA LEU A 97 2.02 -4.91 19.44
C LEU A 97 3.24 -4.77 20.36
N SER A 98 3.55 -5.84 21.09
CA SER A 98 4.72 -5.85 21.96
C SER A 98 6.01 -5.73 21.13
N ALA A 99 6.93 -4.89 21.58
CA ALA A 99 8.24 -4.65 20.93
C ALA A 99 9.14 -5.91 20.88
N THR A 100 8.72 -7.02 21.51
CA THR A 100 9.55 -8.21 21.72
C THR A 100 9.51 -9.23 20.59
N SER A 101 8.52 -9.22 19.71
CA SER A 101 8.44 -10.18 18.62
C SER A 101 8.00 -9.55 17.32
N LEU A 102 8.75 -9.81 16.27
CA LEU A 102 8.40 -9.37 14.93
C LEU A 102 7.20 -10.20 14.40
N PRO A 103 6.11 -9.55 13.95
CA PRO A 103 4.97 -10.25 13.36
C PRO A 103 5.36 -11.12 12.16
N THR A 104 4.69 -12.26 11.98
CA THR A 104 4.99 -13.18 10.86
C THR A 104 4.80 -12.50 9.51
N ALA A 105 3.74 -11.70 9.34
CA ALA A 105 3.50 -10.95 8.11
C ALA A 105 4.67 -10.00 7.78
N ALA A 106 5.24 -9.32 8.79
CA ALA A 106 6.41 -8.46 8.60
C ALA A 106 7.64 -9.24 8.13
N ARG A 107 7.89 -10.41 8.74
CA ARG A 107 9.01 -11.28 8.33
C ARG A 107 8.87 -11.78 6.90
N GLU A 108 7.66 -12.21 6.52
CA GLU A 108 7.40 -12.70 5.16
C GLU A 108 7.50 -11.58 4.14
N ALA A 109 6.91 -10.41 4.40
CA ALA A 109 7.01 -9.27 3.50
C ALA A 109 8.47 -8.85 3.26
N MET A 110 9.29 -8.84 4.30
CA MET A 110 10.72 -8.53 4.17
C MET A 110 11.49 -9.62 3.43
N ALA A 111 11.15 -10.89 3.62
CA ALA A 111 11.83 -12.01 2.96
C ALA A 111 11.47 -12.11 1.47
N GLN A 112 10.21 -11.87 1.12
CA GLN A 112 9.73 -11.92 -0.26
C GLN A 112 9.93 -10.60 -1.00
N GLN A 113 10.18 -9.50 -0.28
CA GLN A 113 10.23 -8.13 -0.79
C GLN A 113 8.94 -7.70 -1.50
N GLU A 114 7.83 -8.26 -1.07
CA GLU A 114 6.49 -8.01 -1.60
C GLU A 114 5.51 -7.74 -0.46
N THR A 115 4.38 -7.12 -0.79
CA THR A 115 3.30 -6.91 0.17
C THR A 115 2.60 -8.23 0.46
N VAL A 116 2.44 -8.53 1.74
CA VAL A 116 1.81 -9.77 2.22
C VAL A 116 0.55 -9.44 3.03
N VAL A 117 -0.49 -10.23 2.83
CA VAL A 117 -1.75 -10.15 3.58
C VAL A 117 -1.95 -11.47 4.33
N MET A 118 -2.06 -11.40 5.65
CA MET A 118 -2.19 -12.59 6.52
C MET A 118 -3.26 -12.39 7.59
N GLU A 119 -3.80 -13.48 8.13
CA GLU A 119 -4.60 -13.45 9.35
C GLU A 119 -3.71 -13.13 10.56
N VAL A 120 -4.19 -12.26 11.46
CA VAL A 120 -3.46 -11.93 12.70
C VAL A 120 -3.32 -13.15 13.62
N ALA A 121 -4.40 -13.94 13.75
CA ALA A 121 -4.39 -15.22 14.44
C ALA A 121 -5.47 -16.14 13.83
N LYS A 122 -5.23 -17.45 13.85
CA LYS A 122 -6.20 -18.44 13.37
C LYS A 122 -7.54 -18.27 14.09
N GLY A 123 -8.59 -17.96 13.31
CA GLY A 123 -9.96 -17.80 13.82
C GLY A 123 -10.31 -16.37 14.29
N GLN A 124 -9.41 -15.42 14.27
CA GLN A 124 -9.73 -14.00 14.42
C GLN A 124 -10.09 -13.39 13.05
N ARG A 125 -11.16 -12.56 13.05
CA ARG A 125 -11.58 -11.83 11.87
C ARG A 125 -10.76 -10.55 11.67
N SER A 126 -9.44 -10.66 11.75
CA SER A 126 -8.53 -9.54 11.56
C SER A 126 -7.40 -9.92 10.62
N ALA A 127 -7.06 -9.02 9.71
CA ALA A 127 -5.97 -9.20 8.77
C ALA A 127 -4.84 -8.21 9.05
N MET A 128 -3.63 -8.66 8.81
CA MET A 128 -2.42 -7.85 8.84
C MET A 128 -1.85 -7.78 7.43
N LEU A 129 -1.73 -6.55 6.94
CA LEU A 129 -1.06 -6.24 5.69
C LEU A 129 0.34 -5.76 6.05
N ALA A 130 1.34 -6.27 5.38
CA ALA A 130 2.73 -5.88 5.60
C ALA A 130 3.39 -5.53 4.27
N ALA A 131 4.01 -4.36 4.18
CA ALA A 131 4.82 -3.97 3.03
C ALA A 131 6.26 -3.69 3.46
N PRO A 132 7.26 -4.14 2.68
CA PRO A 132 8.67 -3.93 3.01
C PRO A 132 9.05 -2.45 2.84
N LEU A 133 9.95 -1.97 3.71
CA LEU A 133 10.64 -0.69 3.56
C LEU A 133 12.04 -0.97 3.02
N VAL A 134 12.33 -0.42 1.85
CA VAL A 134 13.57 -0.71 1.11
C VAL A 134 14.34 0.58 0.87
N THR A 135 15.62 0.62 1.25
CA THR A 135 16.54 1.71 0.97
C THR A 135 17.84 1.13 0.38
N ASP A 136 18.40 1.74 -0.66
CA ASP A 136 19.62 1.26 -1.32
C ASP A 136 19.59 -0.26 -1.64
N GLU A 137 18.46 -0.74 -2.18
CA GLU A 137 18.22 -2.16 -2.48
C GLU A 137 18.22 -3.09 -1.25
N GLN A 138 18.27 -2.54 -0.04
CA GLN A 138 18.22 -3.31 1.20
C GLN A 138 16.91 -3.11 1.94
N VAL A 139 16.31 -4.21 2.36
CA VAL A 139 15.14 -4.17 3.24
C VAL A 139 15.59 -3.74 4.64
N ILE A 140 15.06 -2.63 5.13
CA ILE A 140 15.38 -2.08 6.45
C ILE A 140 14.31 -2.37 7.51
N GLY A 141 13.10 -2.70 7.08
CA GLY A 141 11.97 -2.97 7.96
C GLY A 141 10.69 -3.19 7.17
N SER A 142 9.55 -3.01 7.82
CA SER A 142 8.23 -3.07 7.18
C SER A 142 7.24 -2.09 7.80
N LEU A 143 6.28 -1.66 6.99
CA LEU A 143 5.09 -0.93 7.42
C LEU A 143 3.90 -1.91 7.48
N LEU A 144 3.15 -1.86 8.56
CA LEU A 144 2.03 -2.76 8.84
C LEU A 144 0.74 -1.98 8.94
N LEU A 145 -0.31 -2.48 8.30
CA LEU A 145 -1.69 -2.09 8.54
C LEU A 145 -2.47 -3.29 9.05
N ILE A 146 -3.19 -3.12 10.15
CA ILE A 146 -4.02 -4.16 10.74
C ILE A 146 -5.47 -3.70 10.66
N THR A 147 -6.31 -4.53 10.07
CA THR A 147 -7.75 -4.26 9.94
C THR A 147 -8.56 -5.28 10.74
N PRO A 148 -9.70 -4.88 11.34
CA PRO A 148 -10.59 -5.81 12.02
C PRO A 148 -11.35 -6.74 11.06
N THR A 149 -11.17 -6.58 9.76
CA THR A 149 -11.76 -7.44 8.72
C THR A 149 -10.83 -8.57 8.35
N GLY A 150 -11.38 -9.78 8.13
CA GLY A 150 -10.56 -10.93 7.71
C GLY A 150 -9.88 -10.73 6.35
N PRO A 151 -8.84 -11.50 6.02
CA PRO A 151 -8.03 -11.32 4.82
C PRO A 151 -8.82 -11.40 3.51
N ASN A 152 -9.91 -12.13 3.50
CA ASN A 152 -10.80 -12.23 2.32
C ASN A 152 -11.66 -10.98 2.07
N LEU A 153 -11.65 -10.02 3.00
CA LEU A 153 -12.39 -8.76 2.91
C LEU A 153 -11.46 -7.55 2.78
N VAL A 154 -10.15 -7.78 2.69
CA VAL A 154 -9.17 -6.73 2.40
C VAL A 154 -9.36 -6.30 0.95
N LEU A 155 -9.52 -5.02 0.74
CA LEU A 155 -9.68 -4.45 -0.60
C LEU A 155 -8.31 -4.30 -1.28
N ASP A 156 -8.28 -4.49 -2.59
CA ASP A 156 -7.08 -4.17 -3.39
C ASP A 156 -6.61 -2.72 -3.20
N ALA A 157 -7.56 -1.83 -2.92
CA ALA A 157 -7.33 -0.44 -2.58
C ALA A 157 -6.45 -0.29 -1.32
N ASP A 158 -6.69 -1.08 -0.29
CA ASP A 158 -5.94 -1.04 0.97
C ASP A 158 -4.50 -1.51 0.76
N VAL A 159 -4.34 -2.58 -0.02
CA VAL A 159 -3.01 -3.12 -0.38
C VAL A 159 -2.22 -2.07 -1.16
N LYS A 160 -2.80 -1.44 -2.17
CA LYS A 160 -2.14 -0.40 -2.96
C LYS A 160 -1.85 0.87 -2.17
N THR A 161 -2.70 1.23 -1.23
CA THR A 161 -2.43 2.35 -0.31
C THR A 161 -1.22 2.05 0.56
N LEU A 162 -1.13 0.86 1.13
CA LEU A 162 0.03 0.42 1.91
C LEU A 162 1.31 0.38 1.07
N GLU A 163 1.26 -0.17 -0.14
CA GLU A 163 2.39 -0.21 -1.06
C GLU A 163 2.91 1.20 -1.39
N SER A 164 2.00 2.12 -1.69
CA SER A 164 2.35 3.51 -1.99
C SER A 164 2.96 4.20 -0.77
N LEU A 165 2.40 4.01 0.44
CA LEU A 165 2.96 4.53 1.68
C LEU A 165 4.35 3.97 1.95
N ALA A 166 4.53 2.65 1.83
CA ALA A 166 5.83 2.00 2.05
C ALA A 166 6.88 2.50 1.04
N GLN A 167 6.51 2.71 -0.21
CA GLN A 167 7.39 3.27 -1.22
C GLN A 167 7.81 4.72 -0.89
N PHE A 168 6.87 5.58 -0.51
CA PHE A 168 7.20 6.95 -0.10
C PHE A 168 8.06 6.97 1.16
N PHE A 169 7.75 6.14 2.15
CA PHE A 169 8.55 6.05 3.38
C PHE A 169 9.97 5.58 3.09
N SER A 170 10.13 4.59 2.22
CA SER A 170 11.44 4.11 1.77
C SER A 170 12.29 5.24 1.18
N VAL A 171 11.74 6.00 0.23
CA VAL A 171 12.43 7.14 -0.39
C VAL A 171 12.79 8.23 0.65
N MET A 172 11.90 8.51 1.59
CA MET A 172 12.15 9.53 2.62
C MET A 172 13.22 9.11 3.62
N LEU A 173 13.24 7.83 3.98
CA LEU A 173 14.29 7.27 4.85
C LEU A 173 15.65 7.29 4.17
N GLU A 174 15.71 6.96 2.87
CA GLU A 174 16.93 7.00 2.06
C GLU A 174 17.49 8.45 1.96
N LEU A 175 16.62 9.42 1.73
CA LEU A 175 17.01 10.83 1.72
C LEU A 175 17.58 11.27 3.07
N GLY A 176 16.98 10.84 4.18
CA GLY A 176 17.45 11.14 5.52
C GLY A 176 18.82 10.54 5.83
N GLU A 177 19.06 9.30 5.43
CA GLU A 177 20.38 8.65 5.58
C GLU A 177 21.46 9.35 4.76
N THR A 178 21.14 9.74 3.53
CA THR A 178 22.07 10.47 2.66
C THR A 178 22.44 11.83 3.23
N GLU A 179 21.48 12.61 3.76
CA GLU A 179 21.73 13.88 4.43
C GLU A 179 22.63 13.72 5.66
N HIS A 180 22.39 12.68 6.45
CA HIS A 180 23.20 12.39 7.63
C HIS A 180 24.65 12.02 7.30
N GLN A 181 24.85 11.23 6.24
CA GLN A 181 26.20 10.88 5.76
C GLN A 181 26.98 12.08 5.25
N ILE A 182 26.31 13.02 4.55
CA ILE A 182 26.93 14.26 4.07
C ILE A 182 27.32 15.15 5.23
N ALA A 183 26.49 15.23 6.29
CA ALA A 183 26.79 16.03 7.48
C ALA A 183 27.99 15.51 8.27
N LEU A 184 28.23 14.19 8.29
CA LEU A 184 29.37 13.56 8.96
C LEU A 184 30.69 13.70 8.22
N ARG A 185 30.68 14.08 6.93
CA ARG A 185 31.87 14.26 6.10
C ARG A 185 32.43 15.69 6.11
N LYS A 186 31.73 16.62 6.77
CA LYS A 186 32.18 18.01 6.99
C LYS A 186 32.80 18.17 8.36
#